data_7c47e886bfaa543fc6cadd067dc236d5
#
_entry.id   7c47e886bfaa543fc6cadd067dc236d5
#
_cell.length_a   1.000
_cell.length_b   1.000
_cell.length_c   1.000
_cell.angle_alpha   90.00
_cell.angle_beta   90.00
_cell.angle_gamma   90.00
#
_symmetry.space_group_name_H-M   'P 1'
#
loop_
_entity.id
_entity.type
_entity.pdbx_description
1 polymer ?
#
loop_
_entity_poly.entity_id
_entity_poly.type
_entity_poly.pdbx_seq_one_letter_code
_entity_poly.pdbx_strand_id
1 'polypeptide(L)'
;EPKTIIQAIALILPSLALIYKQPNLSTTICIAALFAVLLYLGGLSYKLIGTVLVITIPTIIILLVVAIQPNQPFLKDYQQERILAWLEPEKYADDESYQQLNSVMAIGSGQLTGKGYDNDATTSVKNGNFVSEPQTDFIFAIIGEELGFVGCCGVIILLLLIVIECILIGLKAKDTGGRIICGGVASLIGIQSFINVSVATMIFPNTGLSLPFVSYGLTSVVCFFMGIGFVLNVGLQPNKYQ
;
A
#
# COMPACT_ATOMS: atom_id res chain seq x y z
N GLU A 1 21.81 9.65 16.88
CA GLU A 1 23.24 9.74 16.54
C GLU A 1 23.45 9.38 15.06
N PRO A 2 24.36 10.06 14.32
CA PRO A 2 24.59 9.78 12.91
C PRO A 2 25.03 8.31 12.66
N LYS A 3 25.74 7.72 13.59
CA LYS A 3 26.17 6.30 13.51
C LYS A 3 24.99 5.33 13.45
N THR A 4 23.95 5.55 14.26
CA THR A 4 22.75 4.69 14.30
C THR A 4 21.97 4.76 12.99
N ILE A 5 21.90 5.94 12.38
CA ILE A 5 21.24 6.15 11.09
C ILE A 5 22.00 5.41 9.98
N ILE A 6 23.33 5.53 9.95
CA ILE A 6 24.19 4.83 8.98
C ILE A 6 24.03 3.31 9.12
N GLN A 7 24.03 2.79 10.35
CA GLN A 7 23.83 1.36 10.61
C GLN A 7 22.45 0.90 10.14
N ALA A 8 21.39 1.67 10.42
CA ALA A 8 20.04 1.34 10.01
C ALA A 8 19.90 1.35 8.47
N ILE A 9 20.48 2.34 7.79
CA ILE A 9 20.53 2.40 6.32
C ILE A 9 21.32 1.22 5.77
N ALA A 10 22.49 0.91 6.32
CA ALA A 10 23.31 -0.23 5.88
C ALA A 10 22.58 -1.58 6.03
N LEU A 11 21.68 -1.70 7.00
CA LEU A 11 20.92 -2.92 7.26
C LEU A 11 19.76 -3.12 6.27
N ILE A 12 19.10 -2.04 5.85
CA ILE A 12 17.96 -2.13 4.92
C ILE A 12 18.37 -2.08 3.45
N LEU A 13 19.51 -1.47 3.14
CA LEU A 13 19.97 -1.27 1.77
C LEU A 13 20.10 -2.57 0.96
N PRO A 14 20.63 -3.69 1.52
CA PRO A 14 20.66 -4.96 0.81
C PRO A 14 19.26 -5.48 0.45
N SER A 15 18.30 -5.38 1.37
CA SER A 15 16.91 -5.81 1.15
C SER A 15 16.24 -4.98 0.05
N LEU A 16 16.39 -3.65 0.10
CA LEU A 16 15.87 -2.76 -0.94
C LEU A 16 16.50 -3.03 -2.30
N ALA A 17 17.82 -3.26 -2.35
CA ALA A 17 18.54 -3.57 -3.59
C ALA A 17 18.07 -4.89 -4.22
N LEU A 18 17.81 -5.91 -3.39
CA LEU A 18 17.29 -7.20 -3.87
C LEU A 18 15.86 -7.05 -4.43
N ILE A 19 14.98 -6.33 -3.73
CA ILE A 19 13.60 -6.11 -4.15
C ILE A 19 13.55 -5.25 -5.43
N TYR A 20 14.39 -4.23 -5.53
CA TYR A 20 14.51 -3.41 -6.74
C TYR A 20 14.96 -4.22 -7.96
N LYS A 21 15.83 -5.24 -7.77
CA LYS A 21 16.21 -6.17 -8.83
C LYS A 21 15.07 -7.08 -9.31
N GLN A 22 14.05 -7.32 -8.49
CA GLN A 22 12.89 -8.17 -8.81
C GLN A 22 11.80 -7.44 -9.61
N PRO A 23 12.06 -6.45 -10.40
CA PRO A 23 11.24 -5.40 -11.01
C PRO A 23 9.93 -5.06 -10.25
N ASN A 24 9.99 -5.01 -8.93
CA ASN A 24 8.85 -4.63 -8.07
C ASN A 24 9.09 -3.25 -7.43
N LEU A 25 8.88 -2.21 -8.23
CA LEU A 25 9.09 -0.82 -7.80
C LEU A 25 8.15 -0.43 -6.65
N SER A 26 6.92 -0.89 -6.70
CA SER A 26 5.88 -0.55 -5.73
C SER A 26 6.20 -1.05 -4.33
N THR A 27 6.62 -2.31 -4.20
CA THR A 27 7.07 -2.87 -2.93
C THR A 27 8.31 -2.14 -2.43
N THR A 28 9.23 -1.77 -3.32
CA THR A 28 10.42 -1.00 -2.96
C THR A 28 10.05 0.35 -2.34
N ILE A 29 9.11 1.08 -2.95
CA ILE A 29 8.63 2.37 -2.45
C ILE A 29 7.90 2.19 -1.11
N CYS A 30 7.04 1.18 -0.99
CA CYS A 30 6.32 0.89 0.25
C CYS A 30 7.29 0.60 1.42
N ILE A 31 8.31 -0.23 1.20
CA ILE A 31 9.33 -0.55 2.21
C ILE A 31 10.19 0.67 2.54
N ALA A 32 10.56 1.48 1.55
CA ALA A 32 11.29 2.70 1.79
C ALA A 32 10.49 3.71 2.63
N ALA A 33 9.19 3.87 2.35
CA ALA A 33 8.28 4.71 3.13
C ALA A 33 8.13 4.18 4.57
N LEU A 34 7.92 2.87 4.73
CA LEU A 34 7.87 2.22 6.05
C LEU A 34 9.16 2.48 6.83
N PHE A 35 10.31 2.32 6.19
CA PHE A 35 11.60 2.54 6.83
C PHE A 35 11.79 4.00 7.26
N ALA A 36 11.35 4.97 6.45
CA ALA A 36 11.37 6.38 6.83
C ALA A 36 10.53 6.64 8.09
N VAL A 37 9.35 6.01 8.21
CA VAL A 37 8.52 6.10 9.42
C VAL A 37 9.22 5.46 10.62
N LEU A 38 9.84 4.28 10.45
CA LEU A 38 10.58 3.62 11.54
C LEU A 38 11.75 4.47 12.05
N LEU A 39 12.49 5.12 11.15
CA LEU A 39 13.56 6.05 11.52
C LEU A 39 13.01 7.25 12.30
N TYR A 40 11.87 7.78 11.88
CA TYR A 40 11.21 8.86 12.60
C TYR A 40 10.81 8.46 14.02
N LEU A 41 10.16 7.31 14.18
CA LEU A 41 9.77 6.76 15.48
C LEU A 41 10.99 6.43 16.36
N GLY A 42 12.11 6.07 15.73
CA GLY A 42 13.40 5.88 16.38
C GLY A 42 14.10 7.15 16.83
N GLY A 43 13.50 8.34 16.62
CA GLY A 43 14.02 9.63 17.07
C GLY A 43 14.77 10.43 16.02
N LEU A 44 14.57 10.13 14.73
CA LEU A 44 15.09 10.96 13.65
C LEU A 44 14.43 12.34 13.68
N SER A 45 15.21 13.40 13.52
CA SER A 45 14.68 14.77 13.57
C SER A 45 13.72 15.04 12.40
N TYR A 46 12.60 15.69 12.69
CA TYR A 46 11.61 16.12 11.69
C TYR A 46 12.20 17.02 10.58
N LYS A 47 13.31 17.73 10.88
CA LYS A 47 14.03 18.55 9.90
C LYS A 47 14.62 17.69 8.78
N LEU A 48 15.20 16.55 9.12
CA LEU A 48 15.78 15.63 8.13
C LEU A 48 14.69 14.99 7.27
N ILE A 49 13.55 14.65 7.86
CA ILE A 49 12.39 14.13 7.12
C ILE A 49 11.86 15.20 6.16
N GLY A 50 11.70 16.44 6.64
CA GLY A 50 11.32 17.57 5.79
C GLY A 50 12.29 17.76 4.62
N THR A 51 13.60 17.66 4.86
CA THR A 51 14.63 17.76 3.80
C THR A 51 14.47 16.62 2.78
N VAL A 52 14.25 15.38 3.25
CA VAL A 52 14.03 14.24 2.36
C VAL A 52 12.77 14.45 1.51
N LEU A 53 11.66 14.89 2.10
CA LEU A 53 10.42 15.18 1.36
C LEU A 53 10.59 16.28 0.32
N VAL A 54 11.30 17.38 0.68
CA VAL A 54 11.59 18.50 -0.22
C VAL A 54 12.42 18.05 -1.44
N ILE A 55 13.27 17.04 -1.28
CA ILE A 55 14.04 16.48 -2.40
C ILE A 55 13.20 15.43 -3.17
N THR A 56 12.49 14.55 -2.47
CA THR A 56 11.76 13.43 -3.08
C THR A 56 10.59 13.90 -3.92
N ILE A 57 9.80 14.87 -3.46
CA ILE A 57 8.63 15.36 -4.20
C ILE A 57 9.01 15.95 -5.57
N PRO A 58 9.96 16.89 -5.69
CA PRO A 58 10.40 17.37 -7.01
C PRO A 58 11.00 16.25 -7.87
N THR A 59 11.73 15.32 -7.27
CA THR A 59 12.31 14.19 -8.01
C THR A 59 11.22 13.32 -8.62
N ILE A 60 10.14 13.01 -7.89
CA ILE A 60 8.98 12.28 -8.42
C ILE A 60 8.33 13.05 -9.57
N ILE A 61 8.12 14.36 -9.42
CA ILE A 61 7.54 15.21 -10.48
C ILE A 61 8.41 15.18 -11.73
N ILE A 62 9.74 15.31 -11.58
CA ILE A 62 10.68 15.24 -12.70
C ILE A 62 10.62 13.86 -13.37
N LEU A 63 10.57 12.78 -12.60
CA LEU A 63 10.46 11.43 -13.15
C LEU A 63 9.15 11.22 -13.92
N LEU A 64 8.02 11.79 -13.44
CA LEU A 64 6.75 11.73 -14.16
C LEU A 64 6.82 12.52 -15.49
N VAL A 65 7.44 13.70 -15.48
CA VAL A 65 7.65 14.50 -16.71
C VAL A 65 8.56 13.76 -17.70
N VAL A 66 9.62 13.12 -17.21
CA VAL A 66 10.53 12.33 -18.05
C VAL A 66 9.83 11.07 -18.60
N ALA A 67 8.94 10.43 -17.81
CA ALA A 67 8.19 9.25 -18.23
C ALA A 67 7.32 9.49 -19.48
N ILE A 68 6.86 10.72 -19.68
CA ILE A 68 6.05 11.09 -20.85
C ILE A 68 6.89 11.19 -22.14
N GLN A 69 8.22 11.36 -22.00
CA GLN A 69 9.09 11.53 -23.17
C GLN A 69 9.38 10.20 -23.87
N PRO A 70 9.30 10.13 -25.22
CA PRO A 70 9.70 8.94 -25.95
C PRO A 70 11.22 8.71 -25.82
N ASN A 71 11.64 7.44 -25.70
CA ASN A 71 13.04 7.02 -25.59
C ASN A 71 13.82 7.54 -24.37
N GLN A 72 13.18 7.71 -23.25
CA GLN A 72 13.82 8.11 -22.01
C GLN A 72 14.76 7.00 -21.47
N PRO A 73 15.98 7.33 -20.95
CA PRO A 73 16.96 6.32 -20.51
C PRO A 73 16.83 5.87 -19.05
N PHE A 74 15.92 6.49 -18.25
CA PHE A 74 15.89 6.32 -16.80
C PHE A 74 14.91 5.26 -16.32
N LEU A 75 13.78 5.06 -17.02
CA LEU A 75 12.77 4.08 -16.69
C LEU A 75 12.83 2.89 -17.64
N LYS A 76 12.55 1.71 -17.13
CA LYS A 76 12.35 0.53 -17.96
C LYS A 76 11.01 0.63 -18.69
N ASP A 77 10.90 0.00 -19.86
CA ASP A 77 9.71 0.07 -20.73
C ASP A 77 8.43 -0.23 -19.96
N TYR A 78 8.36 -1.30 -19.17
CA TYR A 78 7.18 -1.66 -18.37
C TYR A 78 6.82 -0.61 -17.30
N GLN A 79 7.78 0.16 -16.78
CA GLN A 79 7.54 1.22 -15.80
C GLN A 79 6.95 2.44 -16.48
N GLN A 80 7.46 2.75 -17.66
CA GLN A 80 6.95 3.83 -18.49
C GLN A 80 5.53 3.53 -18.95
N GLU A 81 5.28 2.32 -19.45
CA GLU A 81 3.94 1.87 -19.87
C GLU A 81 2.91 1.99 -18.76
N ARG A 82 3.21 1.58 -17.53
CA ARG A 82 2.31 1.74 -16.37
C ARG A 82 1.99 3.19 -16.03
N ILE A 83 2.98 4.08 -16.15
CA ILE A 83 2.77 5.51 -15.91
C ILE A 83 1.94 6.13 -17.04
N LEU A 84 2.24 5.81 -18.30
CA LEU A 84 1.48 6.29 -19.45
C LEU A 84 0.05 5.77 -19.45
N ALA A 85 -0.14 4.49 -19.12
CA ALA A 85 -1.45 3.87 -18.97
C ALA A 85 -2.31 4.55 -17.90
N TRP A 86 -1.68 4.99 -16.80
CA TRP A 86 -2.36 5.74 -15.75
C TRP A 86 -2.70 7.19 -16.16
N LEU A 87 -1.81 7.86 -16.93
CA LEU A 87 -2.03 9.24 -17.38
C LEU A 87 -2.99 9.36 -18.57
N GLU A 88 -2.95 8.39 -19.49
CA GLU A 88 -3.78 8.33 -20.70
C GLU A 88 -4.56 7.00 -20.78
N PRO A 89 -5.45 6.71 -19.81
CA PRO A 89 -6.07 5.39 -19.68
C PRO A 89 -6.87 4.95 -20.89
N GLU A 90 -7.50 5.89 -21.61
CA GLU A 90 -8.28 5.59 -22.82
C GLU A 90 -7.41 5.06 -23.97
N LYS A 91 -6.16 5.51 -24.06
CA LYS A 91 -5.23 5.09 -25.11
C LYS A 91 -4.66 3.69 -24.88
N TYR A 92 -4.58 3.27 -23.62
CA TYR A 92 -4.07 1.97 -23.19
C TYR A 92 -5.17 1.07 -22.62
N ALA A 93 -6.43 1.31 -23.06
CA ALA A 93 -7.61 0.64 -22.50
C ALA A 93 -7.62 -0.88 -22.75
N ASP A 94 -6.99 -1.35 -23.83
CA ASP A 94 -6.92 -2.77 -24.19
C ASP A 94 -5.68 -3.48 -23.58
N ASP A 95 -4.78 -2.73 -22.91
CA ASP A 95 -3.51 -3.23 -22.36
C ASP A 95 -3.39 -2.98 -20.86
N GLU A 96 -2.38 -2.21 -20.45
CA GLU A 96 -2.01 -1.97 -19.04
C GLU A 96 -3.09 -1.27 -18.20
N SER A 97 -3.96 -0.43 -18.82
CA SER A 97 -5.06 0.24 -18.12
C SER A 97 -6.31 -0.63 -17.99
N TYR A 98 -6.42 -1.73 -18.75
CA TYR A 98 -7.59 -2.59 -18.80
C TYR A 98 -8.10 -2.99 -17.41
N GLN A 99 -7.19 -3.47 -16.56
CA GLN A 99 -7.52 -3.93 -15.22
C GLN A 99 -8.04 -2.81 -14.32
N GLN A 100 -7.41 -1.64 -14.35
CA GLN A 100 -7.82 -0.51 -13.53
C GLN A 100 -9.14 0.11 -14.01
N LEU A 101 -9.36 0.22 -15.31
CA LEU A 101 -10.64 0.69 -15.88
C LEU A 101 -11.78 -0.22 -15.48
N ASN A 102 -11.59 -1.54 -15.59
CA ASN A 102 -12.60 -2.51 -15.17
C ASN A 102 -12.82 -2.48 -13.65
N SER A 103 -11.78 -2.23 -12.85
CA SER A 103 -11.89 -2.03 -11.40
C SER A 103 -12.79 -0.83 -11.07
N VAL A 104 -12.56 0.32 -11.70
CA VAL A 104 -13.36 1.52 -11.48
C VAL A 104 -14.81 1.31 -11.96
N MET A 105 -15.01 0.66 -13.11
CA MET A 105 -16.36 0.31 -13.60
C MET A 105 -17.09 -0.62 -12.63
N ALA A 106 -16.41 -1.62 -12.07
CA ALA A 106 -16.97 -2.52 -11.08
C ALA A 106 -17.41 -1.78 -9.81
N ILE A 107 -16.53 -0.95 -9.22
CA ILE A 107 -16.85 -0.13 -8.05
C ILE A 107 -18.07 0.78 -8.35
N GLY A 108 -18.05 1.47 -9.50
CA GLY A 108 -19.13 2.36 -9.90
C GLY A 108 -20.46 1.63 -10.12
N SER A 109 -20.41 0.39 -10.64
CA SER A 109 -21.60 -0.42 -10.91
C SER A 109 -22.32 -0.89 -9.63
N GLY A 110 -21.60 -0.98 -8.50
CA GLY A 110 -22.15 -1.37 -7.20
C GLY A 110 -22.97 -0.28 -6.52
N GLN A 111 -22.86 0.97 -6.96
CA GLN A 111 -23.61 2.10 -6.40
C GLN A 111 -23.52 2.18 -4.86
N LEU A 112 -24.62 2.43 -4.16
CA LEU A 112 -24.63 2.61 -2.69
C LEU A 112 -24.60 1.27 -1.94
N THR A 113 -25.37 0.29 -2.34
CA THR A 113 -25.63 -0.95 -1.59
C THR A 113 -25.09 -2.22 -2.24
N GLY A 114 -24.47 -2.10 -3.41
CA GLY A 114 -23.93 -3.23 -4.16
C GLY A 114 -24.98 -4.03 -4.94
N LYS A 115 -24.48 -4.96 -5.76
CA LYS A 115 -25.29 -5.91 -6.57
C LYS A 115 -25.70 -7.17 -5.78
N GLY A 116 -25.23 -7.29 -4.55
CA GLY A 116 -25.43 -8.46 -3.69
C GLY A 116 -24.20 -9.36 -3.61
N TYR A 117 -24.04 -10.00 -2.46
CA TYR A 117 -22.94 -10.92 -2.18
C TYR A 117 -23.04 -12.17 -3.07
N ASP A 118 -21.90 -12.63 -3.56
CA ASP A 118 -21.75 -13.81 -4.43
C ASP A 118 -22.62 -13.76 -5.70
N ASN A 119 -22.62 -12.61 -6.34
CA ASN A 119 -23.38 -12.41 -7.59
C ASN A 119 -22.74 -13.21 -8.74
N ASP A 120 -23.48 -14.22 -9.24
CA ASP A 120 -23.03 -15.14 -10.30
C ASP A 120 -23.16 -14.54 -11.72
N ALA A 121 -23.46 -13.24 -11.87
CA ALA A 121 -23.55 -12.62 -13.17
C ALA A 121 -22.22 -12.72 -13.95
N THR A 122 -22.27 -13.16 -15.19
CA THR A 122 -21.11 -13.27 -16.09
C THR A 122 -20.47 -11.90 -16.38
N THR A 123 -21.18 -10.82 -16.09
CA THR A 123 -20.71 -9.43 -16.21
C THR A 123 -20.01 -8.92 -14.95
N SER A 124 -19.90 -9.74 -13.88
CA SER A 124 -19.19 -9.41 -12.66
C SER A 124 -17.68 -9.50 -12.87
N VAL A 125 -16.92 -8.61 -12.26
CA VAL A 125 -15.44 -8.64 -12.27
C VAL A 125 -14.90 -9.98 -11.76
N LYS A 126 -15.60 -10.60 -10.79
CA LYS A 126 -15.25 -11.92 -10.23
C LYS A 126 -15.33 -13.03 -11.27
N ASN A 127 -16.37 -13.06 -12.10
CA ASN A 127 -16.70 -14.18 -12.98
C ASN A 127 -16.39 -13.93 -14.45
N GLY A 128 -16.26 -12.65 -14.86
CA GLY A 128 -16.12 -12.23 -16.26
C GLY A 128 -14.69 -12.20 -16.79
N ASN A 129 -13.68 -12.56 -16.01
CA ASN A 129 -12.24 -12.45 -16.35
C ASN A 129 -11.81 -11.04 -16.82
N PHE A 130 -12.53 -10.00 -16.38
CA PHE A 130 -12.22 -8.61 -16.74
C PHE A 130 -11.00 -8.05 -15.99
N VAL A 131 -10.61 -8.68 -14.89
CA VAL A 131 -9.42 -8.31 -14.11
C VAL A 131 -8.61 -9.58 -13.86
N SER A 132 -7.31 -9.53 -14.11
CA SER A 132 -6.41 -10.62 -13.73
C SER A 132 -6.24 -10.61 -12.22
N GLU A 133 -6.35 -11.78 -11.58
CA GLU A 133 -6.19 -11.94 -10.13
C GLU A 133 -7.07 -10.97 -9.29
N PRO A 134 -8.39 -10.89 -9.54
CA PRO A 134 -9.26 -9.92 -8.87
C PRO A 134 -9.32 -10.15 -7.35
N GLN A 135 -9.05 -11.38 -6.87
CA GLN A 135 -9.09 -11.76 -5.45
C GLN A 135 -7.84 -11.31 -4.67
N THR A 136 -6.77 -10.91 -5.35
CA THR A 136 -5.51 -10.46 -4.74
C THR A 136 -5.41 -8.94 -4.78
N ASP A 137 -5.07 -8.35 -5.90
CA ASP A 137 -4.70 -6.95 -6.01
C ASP A 137 -5.90 -6.01 -6.15
N PHE A 138 -7.02 -6.52 -6.71
CA PHE A 138 -8.24 -5.76 -6.97
C PHE A 138 -9.44 -6.21 -6.14
N ILE A 139 -9.21 -6.85 -4.98
CA ILE A 139 -10.30 -7.30 -4.09
C ILE A 139 -11.24 -6.15 -3.70
N PHE A 140 -10.73 -4.94 -3.59
CA PHE A 140 -11.52 -3.74 -3.29
C PHE A 140 -12.56 -3.44 -4.38
N ALA A 141 -12.27 -3.78 -5.65
CA ALA A 141 -13.23 -3.66 -6.74
C ALA A 141 -14.39 -4.65 -6.59
N ILE A 142 -14.11 -5.91 -6.18
CA ILE A 142 -15.15 -6.89 -5.90
C ILE A 142 -16.04 -6.40 -4.74
N ILE A 143 -15.44 -5.91 -3.66
CA ILE A 143 -16.17 -5.34 -2.52
C ILE A 143 -17.07 -4.19 -2.98
N GLY A 144 -16.55 -3.30 -3.83
CA GLY A 144 -17.31 -2.19 -4.39
C GLY A 144 -18.47 -2.65 -5.26
N GLU A 145 -18.28 -3.70 -6.05
CA GLU A 145 -19.34 -4.26 -6.90
C GLU A 145 -20.41 -5.00 -6.08
N GLU A 146 -20.01 -5.87 -5.14
CA GLU A 146 -20.94 -6.73 -4.40
C GLU A 146 -21.62 -6.01 -3.22
N LEU A 147 -20.88 -5.19 -2.46
CA LEU A 147 -21.35 -4.52 -1.24
C LEU A 147 -21.55 -2.99 -1.41
N GLY A 148 -21.18 -2.45 -2.56
CA GLY A 148 -21.33 -1.06 -2.88
C GLY A 148 -20.46 -0.11 -2.04
N PHE A 149 -20.80 1.17 -2.07
CA PHE A 149 -20.10 2.22 -1.33
C PHE A 149 -20.09 1.96 0.18
N VAL A 150 -21.19 1.45 0.74
CA VAL A 150 -21.30 1.14 2.18
C VAL A 150 -20.30 0.04 2.56
N GLY A 151 -20.15 -1.01 1.74
CA GLY A 151 -19.16 -2.06 1.97
C GLY A 151 -17.72 -1.55 1.91
N CYS A 152 -17.41 -0.74 0.91
CA CYS A 152 -16.11 -0.09 0.79
C CYS A 152 -15.76 0.76 2.02
N CYS A 153 -16.68 1.61 2.47
CA CYS A 153 -16.52 2.40 3.68
C CYS A 153 -16.34 1.52 4.92
N GLY A 154 -17.11 0.43 5.04
CA GLY A 154 -16.98 -0.52 6.13
C GLY A 154 -15.58 -1.12 6.23
N VAL A 155 -15.01 -1.59 5.10
CA VAL A 155 -13.64 -2.14 5.06
C VAL A 155 -12.60 -1.08 5.41
N ILE A 156 -12.71 0.13 4.86
CA ILE A 156 -11.77 1.22 5.18
C ILE A 156 -11.84 1.57 6.66
N ILE A 157 -13.03 1.67 7.25
CA ILE A 157 -13.20 1.96 8.68
C ILE A 157 -12.58 0.86 9.54
N LEU A 158 -12.78 -0.42 9.22
CA LEU A 158 -12.19 -1.53 9.97
C LEU A 158 -10.66 -1.50 9.91
N LEU A 159 -10.07 -1.25 8.75
CA LEU A 159 -8.62 -1.13 8.61
C LEU A 159 -8.07 0.09 9.38
N LEU A 160 -8.78 1.22 9.33
CA LEU A 160 -8.41 2.41 10.12
C LEU A 160 -8.49 2.15 11.63
N LEU A 161 -9.49 1.41 12.10
CA LEU A 161 -9.60 1.03 13.52
C LEU A 161 -8.40 0.18 13.95
N ILE A 162 -7.97 -0.79 13.13
CA ILE A 162 -6.77 -1.59 13.42
C ILE A 162 -5.53 -0.69 13.50
N VAL A 163 -5.36 0.23 12.56
CA VAL A 163 -4.23 1.17 12.55
C VAL A 163 -4.25 2.06 13.80
N ILE A 164 -5.40 2.60 14.17
CA ILE A 164 -5.57 3.45 15.35
C ILE A 164 -5.23 2.67 16.63
N GLU A 165 -5.72 1.44 16.78
CA GLU A 165 -5.42 0.60 17.95
C GLU A 165 -3.92 0.28 18.04
N CYS A 166 -3.26 -0.02 16.92
CA CYS A 166 -1.80 -0.22 16.90
C CYS A 166 -1.06 1.05 17.38
N ILE A 167 -1.49 2.23 16.94
CA ILE A 167 -0.91 3.50 17.38
C ILE A 167 -1.16 3.74 18.86
N LEU A 168 -2.39 3.53 19.36
CA LEU A 168 -2.74 3.72 20.77
C LEU A 168 -1.94 2.81 21.70
N ILE A 169 -1.74 1.54 21.30
CA ILE A 169 -0.88 0.60 22.04
C ILE A 169 0.58 1.11 22.01
N GLY A 170 1.06 1.57 20.86
CA GLY A 170 2.41 2.11 20.71
C GLY A 170 2.66 3.35 21.57
N LEU A 171 1.67 4.24 21.70
CA LEU A 171 1.77 5.42 22.58
C LEU A 171 1.90 5.04 24.06
N LYS A 172 1.30 3.91 24.47
CA LYS A 172 1.36 3.38 25.83
C LYS A 172 2.52 2.41 26.06
N ALA A 173 3.32 2.13 25.03
CA ALA A 173 4.41 1.17 25.11
C ALA A 173 5.47 1.61 26.14
N LYS A 174 5.98 0.63 26.89
CA LYS A 174 6.95 0.80 27.98
C LYS A 174 8.31 1.35 27.50
N ASP A 175 8.71 0.98 26.30
CA ASP A 175 10.02 1.30 25.74
C ASP A 175 9.89 1.80 24.28
N THR A 176 10.99 2.37 23.80
CA THR A 176 11.07 2.84 22.42
C THR A 176 10.94 1.70 21.41
N GLY A 177 11.43 0.50 21.75
CA GLY A 177 11.33 -0.68 20.91
C GLY A 177 9.90 -1.08 20.63
N GLY A 178 9.04 -1.18 21.67
CA GLY A 178 7.63 -1.46 21.55
C GLY A 178 6.89 -0.38 20.73
N ARG A 179 7.26 0.89 20.94
CA ARG A 179 6.70 2.01 20.16
C ARG A 179 7.04 1.89 18.67
N ILE A 180 8.29 1.55 18.33
CA ILE A 180 8.73 1.37 16.94
C ILE A 180 8.01 0.18 16.30
N ILE A 181 7.85 -0.94 17.01
CA ILE A 181 7.13 -2.13 16.52
C ILE A 181 5.67 -1.78 16.20
N CYS A 182 4.95 -1.19 17.15
CA CYS A 182 3.54 -0.83 16.97
C CYS A 182 3.35 0.19 15.84
N GLY A 183 4.19 1.23 15.80
CA GLY A 183 4.15 2.23 14.74
C GLY A 183 4.54 1.68 13.38
N GLY A 184 5.48 0.74 13.32
CA GLY A 184 5.86 0.03 12.10
C GLY A 184 4.72 -0.80 11.54
N VAL A 185 4.06 -1.60 12.37
CA VAL A 185 2.89 -2.41 11.95
C VAL A 185 1.73 -1.51 11.52
N ALA A 186 1.42 -0.47 12.29
CA ALA A 186 0.39 0.50 11.94
C ALA A 186 0.66 1.16 10.57
N SER A 187 1.91 1.58 10.35
CA SER A 187 2.32 2.22 9.09
C SER A 187 2.29 1.25 7.92
N LEU A 188 2.72 0.01 8.10
CA LEU A 188 2.66 -1.02 7.06
C LEU A 188 1.22 -1.25 6.60
N ILE A 189 0.30 -1.49 7.55
CA ILE A 189 -1.11 -1.69 7.25
C ILE A 189 -1.71 -0.45 6.59
N GLY A 190 -1.47 0.74 7.15
CA GLY A 190 -2.01 2.00 6.64
C GLY A 190 -1.53 2.35 5.24
N ILE A 191 -0.22 2.30 4.99
CA ILE A 191 0.38 2.60 3.69
C ILE A 191 -0.09 1.61 2.63
N GLN A 192 -0.08 0.31 2.94
CA GLN A 192 -0.45 -0.71 1.97
C GLN A 192 -1.95 -0.68 1.66
N SER A 193 -2.82 -0.44 2.65
CA SER A 193 -4.25 -0.24 2.44
C SER A 193 -4.53 0.99 1.57
N PHE A 194 -3.86 2.11 1.87
CA PHE A 194 -4.02 3.34 1.11
C PHE A 194 -3.60 3.16 -0.36
N ILE A 195 -2.45 2.52 -0.61
CA ILE A 195 -1.96 2.27 -1.97
C ILE A 195 -2.94 1.35 -2.72
N ASN A 196 -3.37 0.22 -2.13
CA ASN A 196 -4.28 -0.71 -2.79
C ASN A 196 -5.61 -0.04 -3.18
N VAL A 197 -6.25 0.67 -2.24
CA VAL A 197 -7.50 1.40 -2.52
C VAL A 197 -7.28 2.45 -3.60
N SER A 198 -6.16 3.18 -3.56
CA SER A 198 -5.82 4.21 -4.56
C SER A 198 -5.59 3.61 -5.96
N VAL A 199 -5.02 2.41 -6.04
CA VAL A 199 -4.86 1.66 -7.30
C VAL A 199 -6.21 1.19 -7.83
N ALA A 200 -7.04 0.59 -6.98
CA ALA A 200 -8.38 0.11 -7.37
C ALA A 200 -9.31 1.24 -7.83
N THR A 201 -9.12 2.45 -7.30
CA THR A 201 -9.86 3.67 -7.69
C THR A 201 -9.15 4.52 -8.74
N MET A 202 -8.04 4.02 -9.33
CA MET A 202 -7.26 4.69 -10.37
C MET A 202 -6.63 6.04 -9.96
N ILE A 203 -6.49 6.30 -8.65
CA ILE A 203 -5.76 7.47 -8.13
C ILE A 203 -4.26 7.27 -8.33
N PHE A 204 -3.76 6.03 -8.20
CA PHE A 204 -2.37 5.66 -8.44
C PHE A 204 -2.24 4.64 -9.57
N PRO A 205 -1.07 4.59 -10.26
CA PRO A 205 -0.81 3.56 -11.25
C PRO A 205 -0.82 2.17 -10.62
N ASN A 206 -1.06 1.14 -11.43
CA ASN A 206 -1.13 -0.25 -10.96
C ASN A 206 0.17 -0.67 -10.27
N THR A 207 0.06 -1.21 -9.05
CA THR A 207 1.20 -1.54 -8.20
C THR A 207 1.31 -3.01 -7.82
N GLY A 208 0.24 -3.79 -7.92
CA GLY A 208 0.23 -5.21 -7.52
C GLY A 208 0.42 -5.42 -6.01
N LEU A 209 -0.05 -4.51 -5.16
CA LEU A 209 -0.01 -4.65 -3.71
C LEU A 209 -1.36 -5.13 -3.18
N SER A 210 -1.35 -6.18 -2.35
CA SER A 210 -2.54 -6.75 -1.74
C SER A 210 -3.12 -5.86 -0.64
N LEU A 211 -4.45 -5.90 -0.43
CA LEU A 211 -5.13 -5.23 0.69
C LEU A 211 -4.95 -6.03 1.97
N PRO A 212 -4.37 -5.46 3.05
CA PRO A 212 -4.13 -6.15 4.30
C PRO A 212 -5.38 -6.84 4.87
N PHE A 213 -5.26 -8.09 5.30
CA PHE A 213 -6.30 -8.94 5.88
C PHE A 213 -7.47 -9.31 4.94
N VAL A 214 -7.64 -8.65 3.83
CA VAL A 214 -8.80 -8.80 2.92
C VAL A 214 -8.43 -9.58 1.66
N SER A 215 -7.27 -9.28 1.06
CA SER A 215 -6.81 -9.96 -0.15
C SER A 215 -6.48 -11.43 0.09
N TYR A 216 -6.79 -12.25 -0.90
CA TYR A 216 -6.38 -13.65 -0.93
C TYR A 216 -4.86 -13.77 -1.14
N GLY A 217 -4.15 -14.15 -0.08
CA GLY A 217 -2.70 -14.32 -0.11
C GLY A 217 -2.19 -14.88 1.22
N LEU A 218 -1.90 -16.18 1.25
CA LEU A 218 -1.49 -16.88 2.48
C LEU A 218 -0.32 -16.17 3.18
N THR A 219 0.73 -15.84 2.43
CA THR A 219 1.94 -15.19 2.96
C THR A 219 1.64 -13.81 3.54
N SER A 220 0.85 -13.01 2.83
CA SER A 220 0.44 -11.67 3.25
C SER A 220 -0.35 -11.73 4.55
N VAL A 221 -1.37 -12.59 4.61
CA VAL A 221 -2.22 -12.77 5.80
C VAL A 221 -1.39 -13.19 7.00
N VAL A 222 -0.52 -14.20 6.87
CA VAL A 222 0.34 -14.66 7.96
C VAL A 222 1.26 -13.54 8.47
N CYS A 223 1.87 -12.75 7.57
CA CYS A 223 2.73 -11.64 7.95
C CYS A 223 1.97 -10.55 8.72
N PHE A 224 0.76 -10.19 8.30
CA PHE A 224 -0.04 -9.19 9.01
C PHE A 224 -0.50 -9.70 10.37
N PHE A 225 -0.94 -10.97 10.48
CA PHE A 225 -1.30 -11.54 11.79
C PHE A 225 -0.10 -11.66 12.73
N MET A 226 1.09 -12.00 12.22
CA MET A 226 2.32 -11.96 13.03
C MET A 226 2.61 -10.53 13.51
N GLY A 227 2.46 -9.52 12.64
CA GLY A 227 2.60 -8.12 13.02
C GLY A 227 1.67 -7.73 14.16
N ILE A 228 0.38 -8.08 14.05
CA ILE A 228 -0.59 -7.85 15.12
C ILE A 228 -0.22 -8.61 16.40
N GLY A 229 0.29 -9.85 16.28
CA GLY A 229 0.79 -10.61 17.42
C GLY A 229 1.88 -9.88 18.20
N PHE A 230 2.82 -9.23 17.50
CA PHE A 230 3.84 -8.39 18.14
C PHE A 230 3.22 -7.15 18.82
N VAL A 231 2.25 -6.49 18.19
CA VAL A 231 1.54 -5.34 18.78
C VAL A 231 0.81 -5.75 20.06
N LEU A 232 0.10 -6.88 20.05
CA LEU A 232 -0.59 -7.41 21.22
C LEU A 232 0.40 -7.76 22.34
N ASN A 233 1.55 -8.35 22.00
CA ASN A 233 2.60 -8.64 22.97
C ASN A 233 3.12 -7.36 23.66
N VAL A 234 3.32 -6.28 22.89
CA VAL A 234 3.68 -4.97 23.46
C VAL A 234 2.60 -4.46 24.39
N GLY A 235 1.32 -4.59 23.99
CA GLY A 235 0.18 -4.15 24.80
C GLY A 235 -0.02 -4.90 26.11
N LEU A 236 0.41 -6.17 26.16
CA LEU A 236 0.35 -7.01 27.36
C LEU A 236 1.50 -6.77 28.37
N GLN A 237 2.53 -6.03 27.98
CA GLN A 237 3.65 -5.74 28.89
C GLN A 237 3.21 -4.74 29.96
N PRO A 238 3.39 -5.06 31.26
CA PRO A 238 2.97 -4.19 32.35
C PRO A 238 3.73 -2.86 32.30
N ASN A 239 3.00 -1.76 32.38
CA ASN A 239 3.60 -0.44 32.51
C ASN A 239 4.42 -0.37 33.80
N LYS A 240 5.65 0.16 33.76
CA LYS A 240 6.52 0.33 34.93
C LYS A 240 5.98 1.32 35.97
N TYR A 241 4.88 2.02 35.67
CA TYR A 241 4.36 3.16 36.45
C TYR A 241 2.86 3.02 36.82
N GLN A 242 2.35 1.80 36.86
CA GLN A 242 1.11 1.47 37.57
C GLN A 242 1.42 0.70 38.84
#